data_752a45c6eb16439261e3db87b006bfc7
#
_entry.id   752a45c6eb16439261e3db87b006bfc7
#
_cell.length_a   1.000
_cell.length_b   1.000
_cell.length_c   1.000
_cell.angle_alpha   90.00
_cell.angle_beta   90.00
_cell.angle_gamma   90.00
#
_symmetry.space_group_name_H-M   'P 1'
#
loop_
_entity.id
_entity.type
_entity.pdbx_description
1 polymer ?
#
loop_
_entity_poly.entity_id
_entity_poly.type
_entity_poly.pdbx_seq_one_letter_code
_entity_poly.pdbx_strand_id
1 'polypeptide(L)'
;MLNVEQFTRYAESYIDTVFRVAFNYIKSAADAENITQNVFVKLLKEEKPFESEEHVKRWLIRVAVNECKNLTKARWWRQENYEDYAATLSFDNPAHSDLFYAVMELPKKYRLPIYLHYYEEYSTQEIAEILKEPKNTVCAQLRRGRELLRKSLQEVDANV
;
A
#
# COMPACT_ATOMS: atom_id res chain seq x y z
N MET A 1 -24.12 2.62 -9.80
CA MET A 1 -23.07 2.15 -10.70
C MET A 1 -22.38 3.32 -11.36
N LEU A 2 -21.03 3.29 -11.44
CA LEU A 2 -20.27 4.36 -12.05
C LEU A 2 -20.43 4.35 -13.56
N ASN A 3 -20.49 5.55 -14.18
CA ASN A 3 -20.42 5.66 -15.63
C ASN A 3 -18.95 5.56 -16.09
N VAL A 4 -18.75 5.46 -17.40
CA VAL A 4 -17.42 5.30 -17.99
C VAL A 4 -16.49 6.46 -17.63
N GLU A 5 -17.01 7.68 -17.65
CA GLU A 5 -16.23 8.87 -17.33
C GLU A 5 -15.77 8.89 -15.88
N GLN A 6 -16.66 8.58 -14.94
CA GLN A 6 -16.31 8.49 -13.52
C GLN A 6 -15.29 7.38 -13.26
N PHE A 7 -15.51 6.21 -13.84
CA PHE A 7 -14.58 5.10 -13.70
C PHE A 7 -13.19 5.47 -14.22
N THR A 8 -13.12 6.06 -15.40
CA THR A 8 -11.84 6.45 -16.00
C THR A 8 -11.11 7.44 -15.11
N ARG A 9 -11.83 8.42 -14.57
CA ARG A 9 -11.23 9.41 -13.65
C ARG A 9 -10.65 8.75 -12.41
N TYR A 10 -11.39 7.84 -11.79
CA TYR A 10 -10.91 7.15 -10.59
C TYR A 10 -9.73 6.21 -10.91
N ALA A 11 -9.78 5.52 -12.05
CA ALA A 11 -8.67 4.66 -12.45
C ALA A 11 -7.40 5.48 -12.68
N GLU A 12 -7.48 6.57 -13.40
CA GLU A 12 -6.32 7.43 -13.65
C GLU A 12 -5.77 8.03 -12.35
N SER A 13 -6.65 8.40 -11.42
CA SER A 13 -6.24 9.02 -10.17
C SER A 13 -5.62 8.04 -9.18
N TYR A 14 -6.08 6.79 -9.15
CA TYR A 14 -5.77 5.89 -8.04
C TYR A 14 -5.13 4.56 -8.42
N ILE A 15 -4.89 4.30 -9.72
CA ILE A 15 -4.28 3.02 -10.12
C ILE A 15 -2.90 2.83 -9.48
N ASP A 16 -2.10 3.88 -9.42
CA ASP A 16 -0.77 3.81 -8.81
C ASP A 16 -0.85 3.58 -7.31
N THR A 17 -1.79 4.24 -6.64
CA THR A 17 -2.02 4.04 -5.20
C THR A 17 -2.39 2.59 -4.90
N VAL A 18 -3.32 2.03 -5.67
CA VAL A 18 -3.75 0.63 -5.48
C VAL A 18 -2.58 -0.32 -5.72
N PHE A 19 -1.82 -0.10 -6.78
CA PHE A 19 -0.65 -0.92 -7.07
C PHE A 19 0.38 -0.85 -5.94
N ARG A 20 0.68 0.35 -5.45
CA ARG A 20 1.65 0.54 -4.36
C ARG A 20 1.22 -0.14 -3.06
N VAL A 21 -0.06 -0.06 -2.72
CA VAL A 21 -0.61 -0.75 -1.55
C VAL A 21 -0.44 -2.26 -1.71
N ALA A 22 -0.84 -2.81 -2.85
CA ALA A 22 -0.71 -4.24 -3.13
C ALA A 22 0.75 -4.68 -3.10
N PHE A 23 1.63 -3.93 -3.76
CA PHE A 23 3.06 -4.24 -3.79
C PHE A 23 3.69 -4.16 -2.40
N ASN A 24 3.33 -3.16 -1.62
CA ASN A 24 3.79 -3.03 -0.23
C ASN A 24 3.45 -4.28 0.57
N TYR A 25 2.25 -4.84 0.36
CA TYR A 25 1.78 -6.01 1.08
C TYR A 25 2.45 -7.29 0.58
N ILE A 26 2.53 -7.49 -0.73
CA ILE A 26 2.85 -8.77 -1.36
C ILE A 26 4.32 -8.89 -1.80
N LYS A 27 4.98 -7.78 -2.14
CA LYS A 27 6.35 -7.75 -2.69
C LYS A 27 6.52 -8.49 -4.01
N SER A 28 5.44 -8.66 -4.77
CA SER A 28 5.48 -9.26 -6.11
C SER A 28 4.80 -8.31 -7.08
N ALA A 29 5.55 -7.82 -8.06
CA ALA A 29 5.02 -6.91 -9.07
C ALA A 29 3.91 -7.58 -9.90
N ALA A 30 4.11 -8.84 -10.30
CA ALA A 30 3.12 -9.58 -11.08
C ALA A 30 1.82 -9.76 -10.30
N ASP A 31 1.91 -10.16 -9.03
CA ASP A 31 0.73 -10.33 -8.18
C ASP A 31 0.06 -8.99 -7.90
N ALA A 32 0.84 -7.94 -7.68
CA ALA A 32 0.29 -6.60 -7.43
C ALA A 32 -0.48 -6.08 -8.66
N GLU A 33 0.00 -6.35 -9.87
CA GLU A 33 -0.72 -6.00 -11.09
C GLU A 33 -2.05 -6.74 -11.20
N ASN A 34 -2.05 -8.04 -10.92
CA ASN A 34 -3.27 -8.85 -10.95
C ASN A 34 -4.27 -8.36 -9.91
N ILE A 35 -3.82 -8.06 -8.71
CA ILE A 35 -4.67 -7.53 -7.65
C ILE A 35 -5.25 -6.19 -8.06
N THR A 36 -4.43 -5.32 -8.64
CA THR A 36 -4.89 -4.00 -9.11
C THR A 36 -6.02 -4.15 -10.13
N GLN A 37 -5.87 -5.05 -11.10
CA GLN A 37 -6.91 -5.31 -12.08
C GLN A 37 -8.20 -5.79 -11.40
N ASN A 38 -8.08 -6.74 -10.47
CA ASN A 38 -9.24 -7.28 -9.75
C ASN A 38 -9.97 -6.19 -8.94
N VAL A 39 -9.22 -5.29 -8.32
CA VAL A 39 -9.79 -4.18 -7.56
C VAL A 39 -10.63 -3.27 -8.46
N PHE A 40 -10.11 -2.91 -9.64
CA PHE A 40 -10.85 -2.05 -10.56
C PHE A 40 -12.02 -2.76 -11.24
N VAL A 41 -11.93 -4.08 -11.45
CA VAL A 41 -13.10 -4.86 -11.88
C VAL A 41 -14.20 -4.80 -10.82
N LYS A 42 -13.85 -4.91 -9.54
CA LYS A 42 -14.81 -4.78 -8.44
C LYS A 42 -15.40 -3.38 -8.38
N LEU A 43 -14.61 -2.34 -8.68
CA LEU A 43 -15.12 -0.97 -8.75
C LEU A 43 -16.19 -0.83 -9.83
N LEU A 44 -15.98 -1.44 -11.01
CA LEU A 44 -16.97 -1.44 -12.08
C LEU A 44 -18.29 -2.10 -11.68
N LYS A 45 -18.22 -3.11 -10.82
CA LYS A 45 -19.40 -3.87 -10.39
C LYS A 45 -20.07 -3.29 -9.15
N GLU A 46 -19.45 -2.30 -8.49
CA GLU A 46 -20.02 -1.73 -7.27
C GLU A 46 -21.25 -0.92 -7.57
N GLU A 47 -22.35 -1.29 -6.96
CA GLU A 47 -23.66 -0.64 -7.19
C GLU A 47 -23.95 0.47 -6.17
N LYS A 48 -23.31 0.41 -4.99
CA LYS A 48 -23.54 1.41 -3.94
C LYS A 48 -22.87 2.72 -4.32
N PRO A 49 -23.56 3.85 -4.13
CA PRO A 49 -22.94 5.14 -4.45
C PRO A 49 -21.82 5.47 -3.46
N PHE A 50 -20.85 6.21 -3.96
CA PHE A 50 -19.79 6.75 -3.12
C PHE A 50 -20.13 8.18 -2.73
N GLU A 51 -19.87 8.53 -1.47
CA GLU A 51 -20.19 9.85 -0.93
C GLU A 51 -19.22 10.94 -1.37
N SER A 52 -17.98 10.56 -1.67
CA SER A 52 -16.93 11.50 -2.04
C SER A 52 -15.81 10.76 -2.75
N GLU A 53 -14.88 11.53 -3.32
CA GLU A 53 -13.69 10.96 -3.96
C GLU A 53 -12.80 10.26 -2.91
N GLU A 54 -12.69 10.84 -1.71
CA GLU A 54 -11.94 10.22 -0.61
C GLU A 54 -12.57 8.88 -0.20
N HIS A 55 -13.89 8.78 -0.24
CA HIS A 55 -14.59 7.51 0.02
C HIS A 55 -14.17 6.45 -0.99
N VAL A 56 -14.09 6.80 -2.28
CA VAL A 56 -13.62 5.90 -3.33
C VAL A 56 -12.20 5.44 -3.05
N LYS A 57 -11.30 6.36 -2.74
CA LYS A 57 -9.90 6.05 -2.47
C LYS A 57 -9.75 5.06 -1.31
N ARG A 58 -10.44 5.30 -0.20
CA ARG A 58 -10.39 4.40 0.96
C ARG A 58 -10.98 3.03 0.63
N TRP A 59 -12.06 3.00 -0.13
CA TRP A 59 -12.67 1.76 -0.57
C TRP A 59 -11.68 0.95 -1.42
N LEU A 60 -11.01 1.61 -2.38
CA LEU A 60 -10.02 0.95 -3.23
C LEU A 60 -8.87 0.36 -2.40
N ILE A 61 -8.35 1.10 -1.44
CA ILE A 61 -7.28 0.63 -0.56
C ILE A 61 -7.73 -0.59 0.25
N ARG A 62 -8.93 -0.52 0.82
CA ARG A 62 -9.48 -1.63 1.61
C ARG A 62 -9.64 -2.89 0.77
N VAL A 63 -10.20 -2.74 -0.44
CA VAL A 63 -10.38 -3.89 -1.34
C VAL A 63 -9.03 -4.47 -1.74
N ALA A 64 -8.04 -3.62 -2.02
CA ALA A 64 -6.69 -4.07 -2.34
C ALA A 64 -6.09 -4.89 -1.19
N VAL A 65 -6.20 -4.41 0.04
CA VAL A 65 -5.71 -5.13 1.23
C VAL A 65 -6.43 -6.47 1.38
N ASN A 66 -7.74 -6.50 1.20
CA ASN A 66 -8.53 -7.74 1.29
C ASN A 66 -8.11 -8.75 0.22
N GLU A 67 -7.89 -8.30 -1.01
CA GLU A 67 -7.40 -9.15 -2.10
C GLU A 67 -6.03 -9.72 -1.77
N CYS A 68 -5.15 -8.92 -1.20
CA CYS A 68 -3.82 -9.37 -0.77
C CYS A 68 -3.92 -10.44 0.32
N LYS A 69 -4.78 -10.23 1.30
CA LYS A 69 -5.00 -11.20 2.37
C LYS A 69 -5.51 -12.53 1.84
N ASN A 70 -6.45 -12.47 0.90
CA ASN A 70 -7.01 -13.67 0.30
C ASN A 70 -5.96 -14.44 -0.50
N LEU A 71 -5.13 -13.73 -1.25
CA LEU A 71 -4.07 -14.35 -2.03
C LEU A 71 -3.04 -15.06 -1.14
N THR A 72 -2.62 -14.42 -0.05
CA THR A 72 -1.63 -14.99 0.87
C THR A 72 -2.17 -16.20 1.64
N LYS A 73 -3.49 -16.29 1.84
CA LYS A 73 -4.12 -17.47 2.44
C LYS A 73 -4.23 -18.64 1.46
N ALA A 74 -4.36 -18.33 0.16
CA ALA A 74 -4.67 -19.33 -0.84
C ALA A 74 -3.45 -20.10 -1.35
N ARG A 75 -2.25 -19.54 -1.20
CA ARG A 75 -1.04 -20.18 -1.75
C ARG A 75 0.20 -19.84 -0.96
N TRP A 76 1.24 -20.67 -1.17
CA TRP A 76 2.56 -20.39 -0.68
C TRP A 76 3.10 -19.14 -1.35
N TRP A 77 3.65 -18.26 -0.53
CA TRP A 77 4.12 -16.99 -0.97
C TRP A 77 5.45 -17.10 -1.68
N ARG A 78 5.51 -16.65 -2.92
CA ARG A 78 6.77 -16.55 -3.65
C ARG A 78 7.24 -15.12 -3.59
N GLN A 79 8.41 -14.91 -2.99
CA GLN A 79 8.99 -13.58 -2.90
C GLN A 79 9.73 -13.27 -4.21
N GLU A 80 9.31 -12.21 -4.88
CA GLU A 80 9.99 -11.71 -6.05
C GLU A 80 10.96 -10.60 -5.66
N ASN A 81 11.91 -10.31 -6.55
CA ASN A 81 12.86 -9.24 -6.33
C ASN A 81 12.21 -7.88 -6.57
N TYR A 82 11.93 -7.15 -5.50
CA TYR A 82 11.31 -5.83 -5.60
C TYR A 82 12.24 -4.77 -6.18
N GLU A 83 13.51 -5.05 -6.37
CA GLU A 83 14.44 -4.15 -7.03
C GLU A 83 14.05 -3.92 -8.49
N ASP A 84 13.50 -4.94 -9.15
CA ASP A 84 12.98 -4.81 -10.52
C ASP A 84 11.87 -3.77 -10.59
N TYR A 85 10.98 -3.75 -9.60
CA TYR A 85 9.95 -2.74 -9.52
C TYR A 85 10.54 -1.37 -9.19
N ALA A 86 11.44 -1.32 -8.22
CA ALA A 86 12.08 -0.07 -7.82
C ALA A 86 12.81 0.60 -8.98
N ALA A 87 13.40 -0.17 -9.90
CA ALA A 87 14.07 0.36 -11.07
C ALA A 87 13.13 1.09 -12.02
N THR A 88 11.82 0.79 -11.97
CA THR A 88 10.82 1.45 -12.80
C THR A 88 10.23 2.70 -12.16
N LEU A 89 10.49 2.91 -10.86
CA LEU A 89 10.01 4.06 -10.12
C LEU A 89 10.90 5.28 -10.39
N SER A 90 10.26 6.44 -10.49
CA SER A 90 10.97 7.70 -10.60
C SER A 90 11.10 8.32 -9.21
N PHE A 91 12.33 8.44 -8.71
CA PHE A 91 12.59 9.11 -7.44
C PHE A 91 13.32 10.42 -7.72
N ASP A 92 12.69 11.53 -7.37
CA ASP A 92 13.26 12.86 -7.53
C ASP A 92 14.43 13.11 -6.59
N ASN A 93 14.53 12.33 -5.51
CA ASN A 93 15.52 12.48 -4.46
C ASN A 93 16.06 11.08 -4.09
N PRO A 94 17.40 10.88 -4.12
CA PRO A 94 18.00 9.61 -3.73
C PRO A 94 17.57 9.11 -2.33
N ALA A 95 17.28 10.03 -1.40
CA ALA A 95 16.79 9.66 -0.07
C ALA A 95 15.44 8.92 -0.13
N HIS A 96 14.60 9.22 -1.12
CA HIS A 96 13.32 8.51 -1.31
C HIS A 96 13.54 7.06 -1.70
N SER A 97 14.55 6.79 -2.52
CA SER A 97 14.92 5.42 -2.90
C SER A 97 15.40 4.62 -1.68
N ASP A 98 16.26 5.22 -0.86
CA ASP A 98 16.76 4.59 0.38
C ASP A 98 15.60 4.31 1.34
N LEU A 99 14.68 5.26 1.48
CA LEU A 99 13.50 5.10 2.31
C LEU A 99 12.62 3.95 1.79
N PHE A 100 12.42 3.88 0.48
CA PHE A 100 11.64 2.80 -0.13
C PHE A 100 12.22 1.43 0.25
N TYR A 101 13.54 1.23 0.06
CA TYR A 101 14.16 -0.04 0.40
C TYR A 101 14.09 -0.33 1.90
N ALA A 102 14.28 0.68 2.74
CA ALA A 102 14.19 0.51 4.18
C ALA A 102 12.78 0.07 4.61
N VAL A 103 11.76 0.67 4.02
CA VAL A 103 10.36 0.28 4.31
C VAL A 103 10.09 -1.15 3.86
N MET A 104 10.58 -1.53 2.68
CA MET A 104 10.35 -2.88 2.14
C MET A 104 11.06 -3.96 2.95
N GLU A 105 12.09 -3.62 3.71
CA GLU A 105 12.76 -4.56 4.62
C GLU A 105 12.06 -4.72 5.96
N LEU A 106 11.10 -3.86 6.27
CA LEU A 106 10.33 -4.00 7.51
C LEU A 106 9.47 -5.27 7.49
N PRO A 107 9.23 -5.88 8.67
CA PRO A 107 8.22 -6.91 8.76
C PRO A 107 6.87 -6.40 8.24
N LYS A 108 6.12 -7.30 7.61
CA LYS A 108 4.87 -7.00 6.92
C LYS A 108 3.89 -6.17 7.76
N LYS A 109 3.76 -6.50 9.04
CA LYS A 109 2.81 -5.83 9.93
C LYS A 109 3.10 -4.34 10.15
N TYR A 110 4.33 -3.90 9.87
CA TYR A 110 4.72 -2.49 10.01
C TYR A 110 4.71 -1.75 8.67
N ARG A 111 4.94 -2.45 7.57
CA ARG A 111 5.09 -1.80 6.26
C ARG A 111 3.86 -1.01 5.84
N LEU A 112 2.69 -1.63 5.88
CA LEU A 112 1.49 -0.99 5.39
C LEU A 112 1.03 0.18 6.25
N PRO A 113 0.98 0.06 7.60
CA PRO A 113 0.69 1.23 8.43
C PRO A 113 1.65 2.39 8.20
N ILE A 114 2.94 2.12 8.08
CA ILE A 114 3.96 3.15 7.80
C ILE A 114 3.67 3.82 6.45
N TYR A 115 3.42 3.03 5.41
CA TYR A 115 3.11 3.56 4.08
C TYR A 115 1.87 4.46 4.11
N LEU A 116 0.79 3.99 4.72
CA LEU A 116 -0.46 4.73 4.77
C LEU A 116 -0.34 6.03 5.55
N HIS A 117 0.45 6.04 6.61
CA HIS A 117 0.61 7.23 7.44
C HIS A 117 1.52 8.27 6.79
N TYR A 118 2.70 7.86 6.35
CA TYR A 118 3.72 8.79 5.87
C TYR A 118 3.62 9.13 4.40
N TYR A 119 3.13 8.21 3.60
CA TYR A 119 3.03 8.42 2.16
C TYR A 119 1.64 8.89 1.73
N GLU A 120 0.60 8.26 2.26
CA GLU A 120 -0.78 8.60 1.92
C GLU A 120 -1.41 9.59 2.91
N GLU A 121 -0.69 9.97 3.94
CA GLU A 121 -1.08 11.00 4.91
C GLU A 121 -2.35 10.69 5.70
N TYR A 122 -2.62 9.41 5.95
CA TYR A 122 -3.74 9.01 6.80
C TYR A 122 -3.37 9.10 8.28
N SER A 123 -4.35 9.51 9.08
CA SER A 123 -4.22 9.51 10.54
C SER A 123 -4.24 8.09 11.07
N THR A 124 -3.81 7.91 12.31
CA THR A 124 -3.87 6.61 12.99
C THR A 124 -5.29 6.06 13.02
N GLN A 125 -6.27 6.92 13.29
CA GLN A 125 -7.68 6.52 13.32
C GLN A 125 -8.16 6.07 11.94
N GLU A 126 -7.80 6.80 10.89
CA GLU A 126 -8.18 6.45 9.53
C GLU A 126 -7.56 5.12 9.10
N ILE A 127 -6.29 4.88 9.46
CA ILE A 127 -5.61 3.62 9.18
C ILE A 127 -6.31 2.47 9.91
N ALA A 128 -6.67 2.67 11.17
CA ALA A 128 -7.39 1.66 11.94
C ALA A 128 -8.70 1.27 11.25
N GLU A 129 -9.44 2.25 10.74
CA GLU A 129 -10.68 2.01 10.00
C GLU A 129 -10.45 1.27 8.68
N ILE A 130 -9.43 1.69 7.92
CA ILE A 130 -9.08 1.07 6.63
C ILE A 130 -8.67 -0.38 6.81
N LEU A 131 -7.80 -0.65 7.79
CA LEU A 131 -7.24 -1.98 8.03
C LEU A 131 -8.12 -2.84 8.93
N LYS A 132 -9.17 -2.28 9.51
CA LYS A 132 -10.05 -2.95 10.49
C LYS A 132 -9.26 -3.49 11.66
N GLU A 133 -8.40 -2.65 12.21
CA GLU A 133 -7.57 -2.96 13.36
C GLU A 133 -7.87 -1.99 14.50
N PRO A 134 -7.66 -2.38 15.76
CA PRO A 134 -7.78 -1.44 16.87
C PRO A 134 -6.79 -0.29 16.73
N LYS A 135 -7.20 0.91 17.10
CA LYS A 135 -6.35 2.09 17.03
C LYS A 135 -5.04 1.90 17.80
N ASN A 136 -5.12 1.27 18.97
CA ASN A 136 -3.92 1.03 19.80
C ASN A 136 -2.93 0.11 19.08
N THR A 137 -3.42 -0.87 18.33
CA THR A 137 -2.57 -1.74 17.52
C THR A 137 -1.85 -0.94 16.44
N VAL A 138 -2.56 -0.07 15.75
CA VAL A 138 -1.96 0.79 14.70
C VAL A 138 -0.93 1.73 15.31
N CYS A 139 -1.22 2.34 16.47
CA CYS A 139 -0.26 3.20 17.17
C CYS A 139 1.04 2.45 17.49
N ALA A 140 0.91 1.22 18.01
CA ALA A 140 2.08 0.39 18.34
C ALA A 140 2.86 0.01 17.08
N GLN A 141 2.16 -0.34 16.00
CA GLN A 141 2.80 -0.67 14.72
C GLN A 141 3.58 0.51 14.16
N LEU A 142 3.00 1.71 14.20
CA LEU A 142 3.67 2.92 13.72
C LEU A 142 4.91 3.23 14.57
N ARG A 143 4.76 3.16 15.89
CA ARG A 143 5.89 3.43 16.80
C ARG A 143 7.03 2.45 16.55
N ARG A 144 6.74 1.17 16.52
CA ARG A 144 7.76 0.14 16.30
C ARG A 144 8.37 0.22 14.91
N GLY A 145 7.53 0.46 13.90
CA GLY A 145 8.00 0.65 12.52
C GLY A 145 8.97 1.82 12.41
N ARG A 146 8.67 2.95 13.07
CA ARG A 146 9.57 4.12 13.08
C ARG A 146 10.90 3.81 13.73
N GLU A 147 10.90 3.07 14.86
CA GLU A 147 12.13 2.68 15.54
C GLU A 147 13.02 1.84 14.63
N LEU A 148 12.42 0.86 13.96
CA LEU A 148 13.17 -0.01 13.04
C LEU A 148 13.71 0.75 11.84
N LEU A 149 12.92 1.67 11.27
CA LEU A 149 13.37 2.51 10.16
C LEU A 149 14.52 3.41 10.57
N ARG A 150 14.42 4.04 11.73
CA ARG A 150 15.48 4.92 12.22
C ARG A 150 16.78 4.15 12.38
N LYS A 151 16.73 2.97 12.95
CA LYS A 151 17.90 2.11 13.13
C LYS A 151 18.50 1.71 11.79
N SER A 152 17.67 1.28 10.85
CA SER A 152 18.10 0.87 9.52
C SER A 152 18.79 2.01 8.76
N LEU A 153 18.20 3.21 8.80
CA LEU A 153 18.75 4.38 8.11
C LEU A 153 20.05 4.88 8.77
N GLN A 154 20.18 4.77 10.08
CA GLN A 154 21.42 5.10 10.78
C GLN A 154 22.54 4.15 10.40
N GLU A 155 22.27 2.87 10.25
CA GLU A 155 23.25 1.88 9.82
C GLU A 155 23.76 2.18 8.41
N VAL A 156 22.87 2.59 7.50
CA VAL A 156 23.24 3.00 6.14
C VAL A 156 24.17 4.22 6.19
N ASP A 157 23.83 5.23 6.98
CA ASP A 157 24.65 6.43 7.15
C ASP A 157 26.02 6.12 7.75
N ALA A 158 26.08 5.19 8.70
CA ALA A 158 27.32 4.79 9.37
C ALA A 158 28.28 4.05 8.42
N ASN A 159 27.77 3.44 7.35
CA ASN A 159 28.55 2.66 6.40
C ASN A 159 28.98 3.47 5.18
N VAL A 160 28.68 4.75 5.14
CA VAL A 160 29.07 5.63 4.02
C VAL A 160 30.45 6.26 4.20
#